data_726ae8cc268664a5eb2c491c4e75eec1
#
_entry.id   726ae8cc268664a5eb2c491c4e75eec1
#
_cell.length_a   1.000
_cell.length_b   1.000
_cell.length_c   1.000
_cell.angle_alpha   90.00
_cell.angle_beta   90.00
_cell.angle_gamma   90.00
#
_symmetry.space_group_name_H-M   'P 1'
#
loop_
_entity.id
_entity.type
_entity.pdbx_description
1 polymer ?
#
loop_
_entity_poly.entity_id
_entity_poly.type
_entity_poly.pdbx_seq_one_letter_code
_entity_poly.pdbx_strand_id
1 'polypeptide(L)'
;MSKRKITNLFNVDFKPFDNYGVTVPGMSWHKISYDKQNGGYGTYILKMEPNAKSLHHIHTGYEEFLMLEGELTDLDGKIFKKGDFVTFEPGSTHSSYTKEGCLILVFMRGINKPL
;
A
#
# COMPACT_ATOMS: atom_id res chain seq x y z
N MET A 1 4.39 31.73 -6.84
CA MET A 1 4.07 30.83 -5.72
C MET A 1 4.27 29.37 -6.13
N SER A 2 4.90 28.61 -5.29
CA SER A 2 5.12 27.19 -5.54
C SER A 2 3.86 26.38 -5.24
N LYS A 3 3.58 25.37 -6.09
CA LYS A 3 2.54 24.37 -5.83
C LYS A 3 3.20 23.05 -5.36
N ARG A 4 4.38 23.15 -4.80
CA ARG A 4 5.18 22.01 -4.34
C ARG A 4 4.73 21.57 -2.96
N LYS A 5 4.72 20.25 -2.75
CA LYS A 5 4.61 19.62 -1.45
C LYS A 5 5.80 18.68 -1.27
N ILE A 6 6.44 18.75 -0.13
CA ILE A 6 7.58 17.88 0.19
C ILE A 6 7.17 16.96 1.32
N THR A 7 7.31 15.65 1.12
CA THR A 7 6.99 14.64 2.12
C THR A 7 8.23 13.79 2.38
N ASN A 8 8.70 13.78 3.62
CA ASN A 8 9.76 12.86 4.02
C ASN A 8 9.12 11.54 4.43
N LEU A 9 9.37 10.49 3.67
CA LEU A 9 8.70 9.19 3.85
C LEU A 9 9.04 8.51 5.19
N PHE A 10 10.14 8.90 5.81
CA PHE A 10 10.55 8.33 7.09
C PHE A 10 10.14 9.20 8.29
N ASN A 11 9.34 10.24 8.03
CA ASN A 11 8.90 11.16 9.08
C ASN A 11 7.48 11.66 8.78
N VAL A 12 6.53 10.74 8.65
CA VAL A 12 5.13 11.04 8.40
C VAL A 12 4.27 10.56 9.56
N ASP A 13 3.09 11.17 9.73
CA ASP A 13 2.08 10.70 10.67
C ASP A 13 1.30 9.56 10.04
N PHE A 14 1.43 8.37 10.59
CA PHE A 14 0.65 7.21 10.16
C PHE A 14 -0.69 7.20 10.89
N LYS A 15 -1.76 6.94 10.14
CA LYS A 15 -3.11 6.76 10.66
C LYS A 15 -3.57 5.34 10.33
N PRO A 16 -4.54 4.79 11.08
CA PRO A 16 -5.06 3.46 10.77
C PRO A 16 -5.49 3.34 9.32
N PHE A 17 -5.10 2.24 8.67
CA PHE A 17 -5.45 2.00 7.28
C PHE A 17 -6.93 1.60 7.18
N ASP A 18 -7.72 2.44 6.56
CA ASP A 18 -9.17 2.31 6.46
C ASP A 18 -9.70 2.43 5.03
N ASN A 19 -8.85 2.10 4.05
CA ASN A 19 -9.19 2.28 2.64
C ASN A 19 -10.46 1.53 2.21
N TYR A 20 -10.84 0.49 2.93
CA TYR A 20 -12.03 -0.33 2.62
C TYR A 20 -13.21 -0.04 3.55
N GLY A 21 -13.19 1.09 4.24
CA GLY A 21 -14.25 1.50 5.15
C GLY A 21 -14.16 0.94 6.56
N VAL A 22 -13.23 0.02 6.79
CA VAL A 22 -12.91 -0.55 8.12
C VAL A 22 -11.41 -0.54 8.30
N THR A 23 -10.96 -0.44 9.55
CA THR A 23 -9.52 -0.52 9.83
C THR A 23 -9.04 -1.95 9.73
N VAL A 24 -7.79 -2.12 9.28
CA VAL A 24 -7.14 -3.43 9.19
C VAL A 24 -6.08 -3.49 10.29
N PRO A 25 -6.16 -4.48 11.21
CA PRO A 25 -5.20 -4.59 12.29
C PRO A 25 -3.76 -4.61 11.81
N GLY A 26 -2.90 -3.82 12.45
CA GLY A 26 -1.49 -3.76 12.14
C GLY A 26 -1.11 -2.99 10.88
N MET A 27 -2.07 -2.38 10.21
CA MET A 27 -1.81 -1.57 9.01
C MET A 27 -2.12 -0.10 9.28
N SER A 28 -1.21 0.76 8.84
CA SER A 28 -1.37 2.20 8.92
C SER A 28 -0.83 2.85 7.66
N TRP A 29 -1.29 4.04 7.35
CA TRP A 29 -0.89 4.73 6.13
C TRP A 29 -0.82 6.24 6.30
N HIS A 30 -0.12 6.86 5.36
CA HIS A 30 -0.14 8.30 5.18
C HIS A 30 -0.39 8.58 3.70
N LYS A 31 -1.51 9.24 3.41
CA LYS A 31 -1.85 9.58 2.02
C LYS A 31 -1.03 10.80 1.59
N ILE A 32 -0.23 10.64 0.54
CA ILE A 32 0.56 11.73 -0.03
C ILE A 32 -0.29 12.49 -1.04
N SER A 33 -0.78 11.79 -2.05
CA SER A 33 -1.64 12.36 -3.10
C SER A 33 -2.83 11.45 -3.44
N TYR A 34 -2.92 10.29 -2.80
CA TYR A 34 -4.00 9.34 -3.06
C TYR A 34 -5.36 9.93 -2.69
N ASP A 35 -6.30 9.85 -3.61
CA ASP A 35 -7.67 10.33 -3.41
C ASP A 35 -8.65 9.28 -3.92
N LYS A 36 -9.25 8.52 -3.00
CA LYS A 36 -10.20 7.46 -3.30
C LYS A 36 -11.45 8.00 -3.99
N GLN A 37 -11.90 9.19 -3.58
CA GLN A 37 -13.11 9.81 -4.10
C GLN A 37 -12.90 10.40 -5.48
N ASN A 38 -11.66 10.60 -5.88
CA ASN A 38 -11.30 11.17 -7.18
C ASN A 38 -10.66 10.09 -8.06
N GLY A 39 -11.27 8.91 -8.11
CA GLY A 39 -10.87 7.81 -8.97
C GLY A 39 -9.84 6.85 -8.40
N GLY A 40 -9.36 7.08 -7.19
CA GLY A 40 -8.36 6.20 -6.57
C GLY A 40 -6.96 6.35 -7.17
N TYR A 41 -6.64 7.53 -7.66
CA TYR A 41 -5.31 7.85 -8.19
C TYR A 41 -4.45 8.48 -7.12
N GLY A 42 -3.16 8.24 -7.19
CA GLY A 42 -2.18 8.90 -6.34
C GLY A 42 -1.32 7.94 -5.54
N THR A 43 -0.62 8.49 -4.59
CA THR A 43 0.45 7.81 -3.86
C THR A 43 0.18 7.84 -2.36
N TYR A 44 0.48 6.73 -1.69
CA TYR A 44 0.50 6.69 -0.22
C TYR A 44 1.64 5.82 0.26
N ILE A 45 2.06 6.05 1.50
CA ILE A 45 3.00 5.16 2.18
C ILE A 45 2.24 4.29 3.16
N LEU A 46 2.54 3.00 3.15
CA LEU A 46 1.88 1.98 3.96
C LEU A 46 2.89 1.36 4.91
N LYS A 47 2.51 1.28 6.17
CA LYS A 47 3.28 0.58 7.19
C LYS A 47 2.49 -0.63 7.67
N MET A 48 3.15 -1.77 7.71
CA MET A 48 2.59 -3.00 8.26
C MET A 48 3.43 -3.45 9.45
N GLU A 49 2.77 -3.64 10.58
CA GLU A 49 3.42 -4.15 11.78
C GLU A 49 3.73 -5.65 11.63
N PRO A 50 4.65 -6.21 12.44
CA PRO A 50 4.91 -7.65 12.40
C PRO A 50 3.60 -8.46 12.51
N ASN A 51 3.50 -9.49 11.68
CA ASN A 51 2.34 -10.39 11.57
C ASN A 51 1.06 -9.77 11.00
N ALA A 52 1.12 -8.57 10.47
CA ALA A 52 -0.04 -7.95 9.82
C ALA A 52 -0.35 -8.66 8.50
N LYS A 53 -1.65 -8.72 8.18
CA LYS A 53 -2.16 -9.31 6.93
C LYS A 53 -3.06 -8.31 6.23
N SER A 54 -2.89 -8.16 4.93
CA SER A 54 -3.80 -7.36 4.13
C SER A 54 -5.08 -8.14 3.84
N LEU A 55 -6.16 -7.42 3.54
CA LEU A 55 -7.39 -8.04 3.05
C LEU A 55 -7.20 -8.50 1.61
N HIS A 56 -7.81 -9.64 1.26
CA HIS A 56 -7.84 -10.09 -0.11
C HIS A 56 -8.65 -9.10 -0.95
N HIS A 57 -8.09 -8.65 -2.07
CA HIS A 57 -8.71 -7.60 -2.88
C HIS A 57 -8.35 -7.77 -4.35
N ILE A 58 -9.15 -7.11 -5.20
CA ILE A 58 -8.91 -7.02 -6.64
C ILE A 58 -8.49 -5.59 -6.99
N HIS A 59 -7.53 -5.49 -7.90
CA HIS A 59 -7.07 -4.20 -8.43
C HIS A 59 -7.94 -3.83 -9.64
N THR A 60 -8.60 -2.66 -9.58
CA THR A 60 -9.38 -2.18 -10.73
C THR A 60 -8.53 -1.42 -11.73
N GLY A 61 -7.37 -0.93 -11.29
CA GLY A 61 -6.37 -0.30 -12.13
C GLY A 61 -4.99 -0.84 -11.77
N TYR A 62 -3.95 -0.24 -12.34
CA TYR A 62 -2.60 -0.59 -11.95
C TYR A 62 -2.34 -0.20 -10.50
N GLU A 63 -1.74 -1.09 -9.74
CA GLU A 63 -1.11 -0.78 -8.47
C GLU A 63 0.37 -1.14 -8.57
N GLU A 64 1.21 -0.18 -8.26
CA GLU A 64 2.65 -0.43 -8.19
C GLU A 64 3.15 -0.03 -6.83
N PHE A 65 4.16 -0.74 -6.32
CA PHE A 65 4.74 -0.34 -5.05
C PHE A 65 6.23 -0.67 -4.97
N LEU A 66 6.91 0.14 -4.18
CA LEU A 66 8.32 -0.01 -3.87
C LEU A 66 8.46 -0.44 -2.43
N MET A 67 9.15 -1.54 -2.19
CA MET A 67 9.50 -1.99 -0.85
C MET A 67 10.62 -1.11 -0.30
N LEU A 68 10.30 -0.26 0.68
CA LEU A 68 11.27 0.64 1.32
C LEU A 68 12.04 -0.08 2.42
N GLU A 69 11.37 -0.91 3.21
CA GLU A 69 11.95 -1.66 4.32
C GLU A 69 11.17 -2.94 4.54
N GLY A 70 11.83 -3.98 5.04
CA GLY A 70 11.21 -5.22 5.43
C GLY A 70 10.88 -6.13 4.26
N GLU A 71 10.02 -7.10 4.51
CA GLU A 71 9.59 -8.08 3.51
C GLU A 71 8.09 -8.24 3.55
N LEU A 72 7.52 -8.56 2.39
CA LEU A 72 6.10 -8.84 2.23
C LEU A 72 5.96 -10.15 1.47
N THR A 73 5.16 -11.08 2.00
CA THR A 73 4.91 -12.36 1.36
C THR A 73 3.51 -12.36 0.75
N ASP A 74 3.44 -12.59 -0.54
CA ASP A 74 2.18 -12.66 -1.27
C ASP A 74 1.52 -14.04 -1.10
N LEU A 75 0.22 -14.12 -1.41
CA LEU A 75 -0.56 -15.35 -1.22
C LEU A 75 0.03 -16.56 -1.95
N ASP A 76 0.68 -16.34 -3.10
CA ASP A 76 1.34 -17.39 -3.88
C ASP A 76 2.71 -17.80 -3.33
N GLY A 77 3.13 -17.24 -2.20
CA GLY A 77 4.41 -17.52 -1.57
C GLY A 77 5.58 -16.67 -2.05
N LYS A 78 5.35 -15.79 -3.02
CA LYS A 78 6.40 -14.91 -3.50
C LYS A 78 6.74 -13.87 -2.42
N ILE A 79 8.03 -13.65 -2.18
CA ILE A 79 8.51 -12.70 -1.18
C ILE A 79 9.06 -11.46 -1.88
N PHE A 80 8.55 -10.30 -1.49
CA PHE A 80 9.04 -9.01 -1.94
C PHE A 80 9.97 -8.43 -0.87
N LYS A 81 11.14 -7.98 -1.29
CA LYS A 81 12.20 -7.52 -0.40
C LYS A 81 12.52 -6.06 -0.65
N LYS A 82 13.22 -5.45 0.30
CA LYS A 82 13.70 -4.07 0.17
C LYS A 82 14.31 -3.81 -1.21
N GLY A 83 13.83 -2.77 -1.88
CA GLY A 83 14.27 -2.38 -3.21
C GLY A 83 13.47 -3.00 -4.34
N ASP A 84 12.61 -4.00 -4.07
CA ASP A 84 11.75 -4.56 -5.11
C ASP A 84 10.65 -3.56 -5.49
N PHE A 85 10.44 -3.43 -6.79
CA PHE A 85 9.34 -2.67 -7.36
C PHE A 85 8.37 -3.66 -8.00
N VAL A 86 7.13 -3.67 -7.52
CA VAL A 86 6.13 -4.67 -7.90
C VAL A 86 5.01 -3.99 -8.67
N THR A 87 4.62 -4.58 -9.79
CA THR A 87 3.51 -4.09 -10.60
C THR A 87 2.39 -5.13 -10.61
N PHE A 88 1.20 -4.71 -10.17
CA PHE A 88 -0.03 -5.47 -10.33
C PHE A 88 -0.89 -4.86 -11.41
N GLU A 89 -1.23 -5.65 -12.43
CA GLU A 89 -2.07 -5.21 -13.53
C GLU A 89 -3.55 -5.20 -13.14
N PRO A 90 -4.39 -4.42 -13.84
CA PRO A 90 -5.83 -4.44 -13.61
C PRO A 90 -6.42 -5.84 -13.72
N GLY A 91 -7.32 -6.17 -12.79
CA GLY A 91 -7.94 -7.49 -12.72
C GLY A 91 -7.20 -8.49 -11.87
N SER A 92 -5.97 -8.19 -11.45
CA SER A 92 -5.23 -9.08 -10.55
C SER A 92 -5.80 -9.04 -9.13
N THR A 93 -5.67 -10.15 -8.43
CA THR A 93 -6.12 -10.27 -7.04
C THR A 93 -4.96 -10.73 -6.19
N HIS A 94 -4.91 -10.28 -4.95
CA HIS A 94 -3.94 -10.80 -4.00
C HIS A 94 -4.33 -10.51 -2.56
N SER A 95 -3.62 -11.14 -1.65
CA SER A 95 -3.47 -10.76 -0.27
C SER A 95 -2.03 -11.04 0.13
N SER A 96 -1.58 -10.38 1.17
CA SER A 96 -0.19 -10.50 1.60
C SER A 96 -0.08 -10.41 3.10
N TYR A 97 1.05 -10.88 3.62
CA TYR A 97 1.36 -10.72 5.03
C TYR A 97 2.84 -10.39 5.20
N THR A 98 3.18 -9.83 6.35
CA THR A 98 4.56 -9.56 6.71
C THR A 98 4.87 -10.22 8.04
N LYS A 99 5.96 -10.95 8.12
CA LYS A 99 6.39 -11.57 9.37
C LYS A 99 7.05 -10.55 10.29
N GLU A 100 7.94 -9.74 9.73
CA GLU A 100 8.80 -8.83 10.50
C GLU A 100 8.33 -7.37 10.45
N GLY A 101 7.31 -7.09 9.66
CA GLY A 101 6.91 -5.73 9.37
C GLY A 101 7.54 -5.20 8.09
N CYS A 102 6.93 -4.18 7.51
CA CYS A 102 7.45 -3.58 6.29
C CYS A 102 6.94 -2.14 6.10
N LEU A 103 7.63 -1.43 5.23
CA LEU A 103 7.30 -0.08 4.82
C LEU A 103 7.27 -0.04 3.30
N ILE A 104 6.16 0.43 2.73
CA ILE A 104 5.88 0.31 1.31
C ILE A 104 5.41 1.65 0.76
N LEU A 105 5.96 2.08 -0.37
CA LEU A 105 5.47 3.24 -1.09
C LEU A 105 4.59 2.75 -2.24
N VAL A 106 3.32 3.15 -2.23
CA VAL A 106 2.29 2.61 -3.12
C VAL A 106 1.81 3.67 -4.10
N PHE A 107 1.77 3.30 -5.37
CA PHE A 107 1.32 4.16 -6.48
C PHE A 107 0.05 3.55 -7.07
N MET A 108 -1.08 4.26 -6.93
CA MET A 108 -2.39 3.77 -7.35
C MET A 108 -2.87 4.48 -8.61
N ARG A 109 -3.41 3.70 -9.54
CA ARG A 109 -4.11 4.21 -10.73
C ARG A 109 -5.49 3.59 -10.83
N GLY A 110 -6.23 3.67 -9.73
CA GLY A 110 -7.57 3.09 -9.59
C GLY A 110 -7.77 2.61 -8.17
N ILE A 111 -8.98 2.21 -7.85
CA ILE A 111 -9.30 1.70 -6.52
C ILE A 111 -9.06 0.20 -6.43
N ASN A 112 -8.79 -0.28 -5.22
CA ASN A 112 -8.86 -1.70 -4.88
C ASN A 112 -10.25 -1.99 -4.31
N LYS A 113 -10.77 -3.18 -4.58
CA LYS A 113 -12.04 -3.63 -4.01
C LYS A 113 -11.80 -4.88 -3.17
N PRO A 114 -12.31 -4.91 -1.93
CA PRO A 114 -12.18 -6.12 -1.11
C PRO A 114 -12.99 -7.26 -1.72
N LEU A 115 -12.48 -8.45 -1.56
CA LEU A 115 -13.13 -9.67 -2.02
C LEU A 115 -13.74 -10.46 -0.85
#